data_6c6b9b25bee235ca6652480bbd2cf3db
#
_entry.id   6c6b9b25bee235ca6652480bbd2cf3db
#
_cell.length_a   1.000
_cell.length_b   1.000
_cell.length_c   1.000
_cell.angle_alpha   90.00
_cell.angle_beta   90.00
_cell.angle_gamma   90.00
#
_symmetry.space_group_name_H-M   'P 1'
#
loop_
_entity.id
_entity.type
_entity.pdbx_description
1 polymer ?
#
loop_
_entity_poly.entity_id
_entity_poly.type
_entity_poly.pdbx_seq_one_letter_code
_entity_poly.pdbx_strand_id
1 'polypeptide(L)'
;MQEGKSAEANSLKEQGIRMFRFGEYEEATEIFQDAYALYEELGDDRGRAEMLNNLGAVHTQEEQWDKATQAFNDAMAAFESLEDLDGQAQTLGNLGTMYRYRGDTEAAVQHLKQAADLFHETGDRGKEAATLRLLSRIRLGQARWLEALHFYDLGLACAQPPGIKERLLRRLLQVPFSMLSRPQ
;
A
#
# COMPACT_ATOMS: atom_id res chain seq x y z
N MET A 1 22.41 8.60 -24.54
CA MET A 1 21.24 7.84 -25.05
C MET A 1 20.47 7.15 -23.92
N GLN A 2 21.14 6.43 -23.02
CA GLN A 2 20.47 5.79 -21.86
C GLN A 2 19.82 6.79 -20.88
N GLU A 3 20.50 7.89 -20.53
CA GLU A 3 19.95 8.93 -19.65
C GLU A 3 18.65 9.55 -20.19
N GLY A 4 18.55 9.75 -21.51
CA GLY A 4 17.33 10.25 -22.14
C GLY A 4 16.16 9.27 -22.01
N LYS A 5 16.40 7.98 -22.24
CA LYS A 5 15.37 6.93 -22.08
C LYS A 5 14.94 6.76 -20.60
N SER A 6 15.86 6.89 -19.66
CA SER A 6 15.52 6.83 -18.24
C SER A 6 14.65 8.00 -17.80
N ALA A 7 14.96 9.21 -18.28
CA ALA A 7 14.11 10.38 -18.03
C ALA A 7 12.71 10.23 -18.67
N GLU A 8 12.64 9.65 -19.87
CA GLU A 8 11.38 9.36 -20.55
C GLU A 8 10.54 8.31 -19.80
N ALA A 9 11.14 7.20 -19.38
CA ALA A 9 10.46 6.17 -18.59
C ALA A 9 9.89 6.73 -17.28
N ASN A 10 10.68 7.55 -16.56
CA ASN A 10 10.20 8.22 -15.35
C ASN A 10 9.07 9.22 -15.65
N SER A 11 9.14 9.94 -16.77
CA SER A 11 8.08 10.87 -17.19
C SER A 11 6.78 10.14 -17.49
N LEU A 12 6.84 9.00 -18.20
CA LEU A 12 5.68 8.15 -18.47
C LEU A 12 5.09 7.59 -17.16
N LYS A 13 5.92 7.09 -16.24
CA LYS A 13 5.45 6.64 -14.93
C LYS A 13 4.63 7.72 -14.22
N GLU A 14 5.16 8.94 -14.14
CA GLU A 14 4.45 10.05 -13.50
C GLU A 14 3.16 10.43 -14.25
N GLN A 15 3.16 10.36 -15.59
CA GLN A 15 1.97 10.57 -16.39
C GLN A 15 0.91 9.49 -16.13
N GLY A 16 1.27 8.22 -16.14
CA GLY A 16 0.38 7.11 -15.83
C GLY A 16 -0.25 7.24 -14.43
N ILE A 17 0.54 7.66 -13.43
CA ILE A 17 0.02 7.94 -12.07
C ILE A 17 -1.00 9.09 -12.10
N ARG A 18 -0.80 10.12 -12.91
CA ARG A 18 -1.79 11.21 -13.06
C ARG A 18 -3.08 10.71 -13.70
N MET A 19 -3.01 9.94 -14.79
CA MET A 19 -4.20 9.37 -15.46
C MET A 19 -4.97 8.45 -14.52
N PHE A 20 -4.27 7.58 -13.80
CA PHE A 20 -4.87 6.74 -12.76
C PHE A 20 -5.65 7.57 -11.71
N ARG A 21 -5.09 8.67 -11.23
CA ARG A 21 -5.74 9.54 -10.25
C ARG A 21 -6.96 10.29 -10.81
N PHE A 22 -6.99 10.55 -12.12
CA PHE A 22 -8.15 11.13 -12.78
C PHE A 22 -9.22 10.10 -13.14
N GLY A 23 -8.94 8.80 -12.99
CA GLY A 23 -9.85 7.72 -13.33
C GLY A 23 -9.80 7.31 -14.80
N GLU A 24 -8.80 7.81 -15.55
CA GLU A 24 -8.55 7.48 -16.95
C GLU A 24 -7.73 6.17 -17.01
N TYR A 25 -8.41 5.05 -16.70
CA TYR A 25 -7.74 3.76 -16.47
C TYR A 25 -7.17 3.13 -17.73
N GLU A 26 -7.87 3.24 -18.88
CA GLU A 26 -7.38 2.75 -20.16
C GLU A 26 -6.08 3.45 -20.56
N GLU A 27 -6.05 4.79 -20.49
CA GLU A 27 -4.89 5.60 -20.81
C GLU A 27 -3.73 5.34 -19.82
N ALA A 28 -4.05 5.19 -18.53
CA ALA A 28 -3.05 4.83 -17.52
C ALA A 28 -2.40 3.47 -17.82
N THR A 29 -3.19 2.48 -18.29
CA THR A 29 -2.68 1.15 -18.67
C THR A 29 -1.68 1.26 -19.83
N GLU A 30 -2.05 1.96 -20.90
CA GLU A 30 -1.16 2.15 -22.07
C GLU A 30 0.16 2.82 -21.66
N ILE A 31 0.08 3.90 -20.89
CA ILE A 31 1.25 4.64 -20.43
C ILE A 31 2.15 3.79 -19.50
N PHE A 32 1.57 3.00 -18.60
CA PHE A 32 2.37 2.11 -17.74
C PHE A 32 3.02 0.97 -18.51
N GLN A 33 2.38 0.47 -19.59
CA GLN A 33 2.97 -0.52 -20.48
C GLN A 33 4.13 0.06 -21.28
N ASP A 34 4.02 1.28 -21.79
CA ASP A 34 5.11 1.98 -22.49
C ASP A 34 6.29 2.23 -21.54
N ALA A 35 6.02 2.68 -20.30
CA ALA A 35 7.05 2.84 -19.29
C ALA A 35 7.73 1.51 -18.94
N TYR A 36 6.95 0.42 -18.81
CA TYR A 36 7.47 -0.94 -18.58
C TYR A 36 8.45 -1.36 -19.66
N ALA A 37 8.09 -1.18 -20.93
CA ALA A 37 8.95 -1.53 -22.07
C ALA A 37 10.26 -0.74 -22.05
N LEU A 38 10.22 0.55 -21.70
CA LEU A 38 11.44 1.36 -21.58
C LEU A 38 12.32 0.91 -20.41
N TYR A 39 11.75 0.57 -19.25
CA TYR A 39 12.50 0.02 -18.12
C TYR A 39 13.12 -1.35 -18.47
N GLU A 40 12.41 -2.17 -19.25
CA GLU A 40 12.95 -3.44 -19.76
C GLU A 40 14.15 -3.22 -20.70
N GLU A 41 14.07 -2.29 -21.66
CA GLU A 41 15.21 -1.93 -22.53
C GLU A 41 16.41 -1.35 -21.75
N LEU A 42 16.15 -0.71 -20.62
CA LEU A 42 17.18 -0.16 -19.74
C LEU A 42 17.80 -1.20 -18.80
N GLY A 43 17.19 -2.37 -18.65
CA GLY A 43 17.56 -3.36 -17.64
C GLY A 43 17.24 -2.89 -16.21
N ASP A 44 16.27 -1.97 -16.04
CA ASP A 44 15.82 -1.47 -14.75
C ASP A 44 14.71 -2.38 -14.21
N ASP A 45 15.11 -3.46 -13.54
CA ASP A 45 14.18 -4.43 -12.97
C ASP A 45 13.29 -3.83 -11.87
N ARG A 46 13.78 -2.82 -11.14
CA ARG A 46 12.99 -2.12 -10.14
C ARG A 46 11.88 -1.29 -10.80
N GLY A 47 12.23 -0.51 -11.83
CA GLY A 47 11.26 0.27 -12.61
C GLY A 47 10.17 -0.62 -13.21
N ARG A 48 10.56 -1.79 -13.75
CA ARG A 48 9.61 -2.80 -14.26
C ARG A 48 8.64 -3.29 -13.18
N ALA A 49 9.17 -3.65 -12.00
CA ALA A 49 8.35 -4.10 -10.88
C ALA A 49 7.36 -3.02 -10.41
N GLU A 50 7.78 -1.76 -10.37
CA GLU A 50 6.91 -0.61 -10.08
C GLU A 50 5.77 -0.50 -11.09
N MET A 51 6.03 -0.71 -12.40
CA MET A 51 4.98 -0.66 -13.43
C MET A 51 3.99 -1.82 -13.28
N LEU A 52 4.45 -3.04 -12.99
CA LEU A 52 3.57 -4.18 -12.70
C LEU A 52 2.67 -3.88 -11.49
N ASN A 53 3.21 -3.31 -10.43
CA ASN A 53 2.44 -2.91 -9.26
C ASN A 53 1.38 -1.83 -9.59
N ASN A 54 1.71 -0.87 -10.45
CA ASN A 54 0.78 0.16 -10.89
C ASN A 54 -0.32 -0.42 -11.81
N LEU A 55 0.03 -1.33 -12.73
CA LEU A 55 -0.94 -2.05 -13.56
C LEU A 55 -1.91 -2.89 -12.71
N GLY A 56 -1.41 -3.55 -11.67
CA GLY A 56 -2.24 -4.25 -10.69
C GLY A 56 -3.25 -3.32 -10.01
N ALA A 57 -2.84 -2.09 -9.68
CA ALA A 57 -3.74 -1.09 -9.12
C ALA A 57 -4.80 -0.61 -10.13
N VAL A 58 -4.45 -0.44 -11.40
CA VAL A 58 -5.41 -0.12 -12.48
C VAL A 58 -6.42 -1.25 -12.62
N HIS A 59 -5.97 -2.49 -12.78
CA HIS A 59 -6.85 -3.67 -12.88
C HIS A 59 -7.76 -3.84 -11.67
N THR A 60 -7.31 -3.40 -10.49
CA THR A 60 -8.16 -3.37 -9.28
C THR A 60 -9.33 -2.40 -9.44
N GLN A 61 -9.10 -1.20 -9.99
CA GLN A 61 -10.16 -0.22 -10.20
C GLN A 61 -11.16 -0.66 -11.29
N GLU A 62 -10.69 -1.44 -12.25
CA GLU A 62 -11.51 -2.04 -13.32
C GLU A 62 -12.19 -3.36 -12.89
N GLU A 63 -12.04 -3.77 -11.62
CA GLU A 63 -12.55 -5.03 -11.06
C GLU A 63 -12.04 -6.30 -11.80
N GLN A 64 -10.89 -6.20 -12.48
CA GLN A 64 -10.23 -7.31 -13.19
C GLN A 64 -9.36 -8.11 -12.21
N TRP A 65 -9.99 -8.78 -11.23
CA TRP A 65 -9.32 -9.37 -10.06
C TRP A 65 -8.18 -10.34 -10.39
N ASP A 66 -8.35 -11.18 -11.42
CA ASP A 66 -7.33 -12.14 -11.81
C ASP A 66 -6.10 -11.45 -12.40
N LYS A 67 -6.30 -10.43 -13.25
CA LYS A 67 -5.19 -9.64 -13.80
C LYS A 67 -4.49 -8.83 -12.71
N ALA A 68 -5.26 -8.23 -11.80
CA ALA A 68 -4.70 -7.51 -10.66
C ALA A 68 -3.83 -8.42 -9.80
N THR A 69 -4.34 -9.62 -9.46
CA THR A 69 -3.60 -10.60 -8.66
C THR A 69 -2.31 -11.04 -9.36
N GLN A 70 -2.38 -11.33 -10.67
CA GLN A 70 -1.19 -11.72 -11.44
C GLN A 70 -0.14 -10.59 -11.44
N ALA A 71 -0.54 -9.37 -11.77
CA ALA A 71 0.36 -8.22 -11.82
C ALA A 71 1.04 -7.95 -10.46
N PHE A 72 0.29 -8.05 -9.35
CA PHE A 72 0.86 -7.90 -8.02
C PHE A 72 1.79 -9.04 -7.63
N ASN A 73 1.48 -10.29 -8.02
CA ASN A 73 2.37 -11.42 -7.76
C ASN A 73 3.68 -11.30 -8.54
N ASP A 74 3.62 -10.86 -9.80
CA ASP A 74 4.81 -10.64 -10.61
C ASP A 74 5.67 -9.49 -10.06
N ALA A 75 5.02 -8.40 -9.61
CA ALA A 75 5.71 -7.29 -8.93
C ALA A 75 6.37 -7.76 -7.62
N MET A 76 5.64 -8.55 -6.80
CA MET A 76 6.16 -9.10 -5.55
C MET A 76 7.39 -9.96 -5.78
N ALA A 77 7.35 -10.91 -6.73
CA ALA A 77 8.47 -11.77 -7.04
C ALA A 77 9.71 -10.96 -7.51
N ALA A 78 9.49 -9.89 -8.29
CA ALA A 78 10.56 -9.00 -8.71
C ALA A 78 11.15 -8.22 -7.52
N PHE A 79 10.34 -7.64 -6.64
CA PHE A 79 10.82 -6.93 -5.45
C PHE A 79 11.49 -7.86 -4.44
N GLU A 80 11.03 -9.12 -4.31
CA GLU A 80 11.72 -10.14 -3.50
C GLU A 80 13.11 -10.44 -4.05
N SER A 81 13.26 -10.62 -5.37
CA SER A 81 14.55 -10.87 -6.02
C SER A 81 15.53 -9.71 -5.90
N LEU A 82 15.02 -8.49 -5.74
CA LEU A 82 15.77 -7.25 -5.54
C LEU A 82 16.02 -6.92 -4.07
N GLU A 83 15.50 -7.71 -3.15
CA GLU A 83 15.49 -7.41 -1.69
C GLU A 83 14.90 -6.03 -1.37
N ASP A 84 13.98 -5.52 -2.23
CA ASP A 84 13.32 -4.21 -2.07
C ASP A 84 12.11 -4.33 -1.13
N LEU A 85 12.34 -4.18 0.17
CA LEU A 85 11.29 -4.25 1.19
C LEU A 85 10.23 -3.15 1.03
N ASP A 86 10.59 -1.97 0.51
CA ASP A 86 9.61 -0.88 0.30
C ASP A 86 8.67 -1.22 -0.86
N GLY A 87 9.21 -1.79 -1.96
CA GLY A 87 8.41 -2.31 -3.07
C GLY A 87 7.47 -3.44 -2.65
N GLN A 88 7.97 -4.40 -1.86
CA GLN A 88 7.15 -5.48 -1.29
C GLN A 88 6.02 -4.92 -0.42
N ALA A 89 6.33 -3.97 0.48
CA ALA A 89 5.35 -3.35 1.36
C ALA A 89 4.25 -2.62 0.58
N GLN A 90 4.61 -1.89 -0.47
CA GLN A 90 3.65 -1.20 -1.34
C GLN A 90 2.74 -2.21 -2.07
N THR A 91 3.31 -3.28 -2.60
CA THR A 91 2.55 -4.33 -3.29
C THR A 91 1.57 -5.02 -2.35
N LEU A 92 1.99 -5.35 -1.13
CA LEU A 92 1.09 -5.88 -0.09
C LEU A 92 -0.03 -4.91 0.27
N GLY A 93 0.27 -3.61 0.36
CA GLY A 93 -0.74 -2.57 0.59
C GLY A 93 -1.80 -2.52 -0.53
N ASN A 94 -1.36 -2.66 -1.77
CA ASN A 94 -2.23 -2.70 -2.95
C ASN A 94 -3.05 -3.99 -3.01
N LEU A 95 -2.43 -5.16 -2.74
CA LEU A 95 -3.16 -6.44 -2.59
C LEU A 95 -4.22 -6.35 -1.51
N GLY A 96 -3.90 -5.81 -0.36
CA GLY A 96 -4.87 -5.58 0.71
C GLY A 96 -6.03 -4.68 0.28
N THR A 97 -5.76 -3.66 -0.51
CA THR A 97 -6.77 -2.77 -1.08
C THR A 97 -7.63 -3.50 -2.11
N MET A 98 -7.04 -4.29 -2.99
CA MET A 98 -7.73 -5.12 -3.98
C MET A 98 -8.68 -6.12 -3.31
N TYR A 99 -8.21 -6.88 -2.30
CA TYR A 99 -9.06 -7.81 -1.56
C TYR A 99 -10.21 -7.13 -0.84
N ARG A 100 -10.00 -5.92 -0.31
CA ARG A 100 -11.06 -5.11 0.29
C ARG A 100 -12.14 -4.73 -0.74
N TYR A 101 -11.76 -4.31 -1.95
CA TYR A 101 -12.71 -4.01 -3.03
C TYR A 101 -13.47 -5.26 -3.49
N ARG A 102 -12.80 -6.39 -3.57
CA ARG A 102 -13.40 -7.69 -3.89
C ARG A 102 -14.36 -8.19 -2.79
N GLY A 103 -14.31 -7.62 -1.59
CA GLY A 103 -15.13 -8.02 -0.44
C GLY A 103 -14.49 -9.06 0.48
N ASP A 104 -13.29 -9.54 0.15
CA ASP A 104 -12.53 -10.47 1.00
C ASP A 104 -11.78 -9.71 2.09
N THR A 105 -12.53 -9.35 3.12
CA THR A 105 -12.04 -8.43 4.17
C THR A 105 -10.94 -9.06 5.04
N GLU A 106 -10.96 -10.38 5.27
CA GLU A 106 -9.92 -11.02 6.08
C GLU A 106 -8.59 -11.14 5.31
N ALA A 107 -8.62 -11.47 4.02
CA ALA A 107 -7.44 -11.42 3.18
C ALA A 107 -6.87 -9.99 3.11
N ALA A 108 -7.75 -8.99 2.94
CA ALA A 108 -7.34 -7.57 2.97
C ALA A 108 -6.57 -7.22 4.26
N VAL A 109 -7.08 -7.63 5.40
CA VAL A 109 -6.44 -7.36 6.70
C VAL A 109 -5.10 -8.07 6.83
N GLN A 110 -4.98 -9.31 6.35
CA GLN A 110 -3.71 -10.05 6.38
C GLN A 110 -2.62 -9.31 5.59
N HIS A 111 -2.89 -8.96 4.33
CA HIS A 111 -1.94 -8.26 3.49
C HIS A 111 -1.59 -6.86 4.02
N LEU A 112 -2.57 -6.11 4.51
CA LEU A 112 -2.32 -4.80 5.11
C LEU A 112 -1.48 -4.86 6.39
N LYS A 113 -1.62 -5.92 7.21
CA LYS A 113 -0.74 -6.11 8.37
C LYS A 113 0.70 -6.33 7.94
N GLN A 114 0.93 -7.23 6.98
CA GLN A 114 2.26 -7.48 6.44
C GLN A 114 2.87 -6.20 5.84
N ALA A 115 2.07 -5.41 5.11
CA ALA A 115 2.52 -4.12 4.60
C ALA A 115 2.93 -3.15 5.73
N ALA A 116 2.14 -3.06 6.80
CA ALA A 116 2.44 -2.21 7.94
C ALA A 116 3.73 -2.65 8.66
N ASP A 117 3.94 -3.96 8.82
CA ASP A 117 5.14 -4.52 9.43
C ASP A 117 6.40 -4.19 8.59
N LEU A 118 6.34 -4.33 7.26
CA LEU A 118 7.44 -3.96 6.37
C LEU A 118 7.70 -2.45 6.35
N PHE A 119 6.65 -1.60 6.32
CA PHE A 119 6.85 -0.14 6.44
C PHE A 119 7.43 0.27 7.79
N HIS A 120 7.13 -0.49 8.85
CA HIS A 120 7.80 -0.32 10.14
C HIS A 120 9.28 -0.64 10.05
N GLU A 121 9.65 -1.76 9.42
CA GLU A 121 11.03 -2.22 9.23
C GLU A 121 11.84 -1.25 8.36
N THR A 122 11.27 -0.76 7.26
CA THR A 122 11.92 0.23 6.38
C THR A 122 11.96 1.64 6.98
N GLY A 123 11.23 1.89 8.07
CA GLY A 123 11.15 3.19 8.74
C GLY A 123 10.24 4.20 8.02
N ASP A 124 9.45 3.80 7.01
CA ASP A 124 8.46 4.68 6.37
C ASP A 124 7.23 4.86 7.26
N ARG A 125 7.40 5.72 8.27
CA ARG A 125 6.35 6.05 9.25
C ARG A 125 5.09 6.62 8.62
N GLY A 126 5.21 7.28 7.47
CA GLY A 126 4.07 7.87 6.75
C GLY A 126 3.16 6.79 6.16
N LYS A 127 3.74 5.85 5.43
CA LYS A 127 3.01 4.73 4.82
C LYS A 127 2.52 3.75 5.90
N GLU A 128 3.32 3.46 6.92
CA GLU A 128 2.92 2.67 8.10
C GLU A 128 1.64 3.24 8.73
N ALA A 129 1.64 4.54 9.07
CA ALA A 129 0.47 5.21 9.65
C ALA A 129 -0.76 5.18 8.72
N ALA A 130 -0.58 5.35 7.42
CA ALA A 130 -1.68 5.29 6.45
C ALA A 130 -2.30 3.89 6.40
N THR A 131 -1.47 2.84 6.37
CA THR A 131 -1.89 1.44 6.35
C THR A 131 -2.62 1.05 7.64
N LEU A 132 -2.10 1.46 8.79
CA LEU A 132 -2.75 1.22 10.10
C LEU A 132 -4.10 1.93 10.21
N ARG A 133 -4.24 3.16 9.68
CA ARG A 133 -5.54 3.84 9.60
C ARG A 133 -6.53 3.12 8.68
N LEU A 134 -6.07 2.52 7.60
CA LEU A 134 -6.92 1.70 6.73
C LEU A 134 -7.39 0.44 7.45
N LEU A 135 -6.50 -0.28 8.15
CA LEU A 135 -6.83 -1.43 9.01
C LEU A 135 -7.88 -1.07 10.07
N SER A 136 -7.70 0.07 10.75
CA SER A 136 -8.66 0.59 11.73
C SER A 136 -10.06 0.77 11.11
N ARG A 137 -10.14 1.42 9.93
CA ARG A 137 -11.43 1.62 9.24
C ARG A 137 -12.10 0.32 8.83
N ILE A 138 -11.32 -0.67 8.36
CA ILE A 138 -11.84 -1.99 8.00
C ILE A 138 -12.42 -2.67 9.23
N ARG A 139 -11.70 -2.73 10.35
CA ARG A 139 -12.16 -3.36 11.59
C ARG A 139 -13.36 -2.63 12.21
N LEU A 140 -13.41 -1.31 12.07
CA LEU A 140 -14.57 -0.50 12.46
C LEU A 140 -15.83 -0.90 11.67
N GLY A 141 -15.71 -1.06 10.36
CA GLY A 141 -16.80 -1.52 9.50
C GLY A 141 -17.31 -2.94 9.83
N GLN A 142 -16.46 -3.78 10.43
CA GLN A 142 -16.82 -5.10 10.94
C GLN A 142 -17.38 -5.09 12.38
N ALA A 143 -17.57 -3.92 12.99
CA ALA A 143 -17.92 -3.75 14.40
C ALA A 143 -16.88 -4.35 15.38
N ARG A 144 -15.63 -4.56 14.94
CA ARG A 144 -14.52 -5.05 15.76
C ARG A 144 -13.80 -3.87 16.43
N TRP A 145 -14.51 -3.21 17.33
CA TRP A 145 -14.15 -1.92 17.90
C TRP A 145 -12.77 -1.89 18.59
N LEU A 146 -12.45 -2.95 19.36
CA LEU A 146 -11.17 -3.02 20.07
C LEU A 146 -9.98 -3.11 19.12
N GLU A 147 -10.09 -3.89 18.05
CA GLU A 147 -9.05 -3.98 17.04
C GLU A 147 -8.94 -2.68 16.23
N ALA A 148 -10.08 -2.10 15.87
CA ALA A 148 -10.09 -0.80 15.19
C ALA A 148 -9.35 0.28 16.01
N LEU A 149 -9.62 0.31 17.32
CA LEU A 149 -8.99 1.23 18.25
C LEU A 149 -7.49 0.96 18.40
N HIS A 150 -7.10 -0.31 18.48
CA HIS A 150 -5.70 -0.72 18.52
C HIS A 150 -4.91 -0.23 17.29
N PHE A 151 -5.41 -0.51 16.08
CA PHE A 151 -4.76 -0.03 14.85
C PHE A 151 -4.74 1.49 14.75
N TYR A 152 -5.78 2.16 15.24
CA TYR A 152 -5.81 3.63 15.28
C TYR A 152 -4.73 4.20 16.21
N ASP A 153 -4.56 3.63 17.40
CA ASP A 153 -3.52 4.05 18.34
C ASP A 153 -2.11 3.82 17.79
N LEU A 154 -1.86 2.66 17.17
CA LEU A 154 -0.60 2.38 16.47
C LEU A 154 -0.34 3.41 15.36
N GLY A 155 -1.33 3.73 14.53
CA GLY A 155 -1.20 4.73 13.47
C GLY A 155 -0.92 6.14 13.99
N LEU A 156 -1.47 6.50 15.16
CA LEU A 156 -1.13 7.75 15.85
C LEU A 156 0.31 7.74 16.39
N ALA A 157 0.81 6.57 16.79
CA ALA A 157 2.18 6.44 17.28
C ALA A 157 3.23 6.69 16.21
N CYS A 158 2.90 6.42 14.95
CA CYS A 158 3.79 6.67 13.81
C CYS A 158 3.91 8.16 13.47
N ALA A 159 2.94 8.99 13.82
CA ALA A 159 2.97 10.43 13.59
C ALA A 159 4.01 11.10 14.53
N GLN A 160 5.02 11.76 13.96
CA GLN A 160 6.03 12.49 14.75
C GLN A 160 6.03 13.98 14.38
N PRO A 161 6.05 14.86 15.38
CA PRO A 161 5.62 14.66 16.77
C PRO A 161 4.10 14.60 16.88
N PRO A 162 3.53 13.74 17.74
CA PRO A 162 2.09 13.67 17.90
C PRO A 162 1.55 15.03 18.37
N GLY A 163 0.56 15.55 17.67
CA GLY A 163 -0.11 16.79 18.03
C GLY A 163 -0.77 16.72 19.43
N ILE A 164 -1.08 17.86 20.02
CA ILE A 164 -1.71 17.91 21.36
C ILE A 164 -3.01 17.10 21.38
N LYS A 165 -3.81 17.18 20.31
CA LYS A 165 -5.08 16.42 20.18
C LYS A 165 -4.84 14.92 20.14
N GLU A 166 -3.80 14.47 19.43
CA GLU A 166 -3.41 13.07 19.32
C GLU A 166 -2.87 12.53 20.65
N ARG A 167 -2.07 13.31 21.38
CA ARG A 167 -1.62 12.95 22.73
C ARG A 167 -2.76 12.80 23.72
N LEU A 168 -3.75 13.70 23.68
CA LEU A 168 -4.96 13.63 24.51
C LEU A 168 -5.80 12.39 24.14
N LEU A 169 -5.98 12.12 22.85
CA LEU A 169 -6.74 10.99 22.37
C LEU A 169 -6.08 9.66 22.76
N ARG A 170 -4.75 9.53 22.57
CA ARG A 170 -4.00 8.35 23.05
C ARG A 170 -4.18 8.12 24.54
N ARG A 171 -4.15 9.18 25.35
CA ARG A 171 -4.35 9.09 26.81
C ARG A 171 -5.76 8.62 27.16
N LEU A 172 -6.77 9.03 26.40
CA LEU A 172 -8.16 8.57 26.56
C LEU A 172 -8.33 7.10 26.12
N LEU A 173 -7.63 6.68 25.04
CA LEU A 173 -7.68 5.33 24.52
C LEU A 173 -6.92 4.30 25.38
N GLN A 174 -5.89 4.72 26.11
CA GLN A 174 -5.12 3.85 27.00
C GLN A 174 -5.88 3.49 28.30
N VAL A 175 -6.82 4.34 28.73
CA VAL A 175 -7.60 4.10 29.96
C VAL A 175 -8.49 2.84 29.87
N PRO A 176 -9.25 2.59 28.79
CA PRO A 176 -10.05 1.39 28.66
C PRO A 176 -9.22 0.10 28.55
N PHE A 177 -8.07 0.14 27.88
CA PHE A 177 -7.19 -1.02 27.72
C PHE A 177 -6.55 -1.45 29.04
N SER A 178 -6.13 -0.51 29.86
CA SER A 178 -5.57 -0.81 31.18
C SER A 178 -6.62 -1.39 32.16
N MET A 179 -7.89 -1.06 31.96
CA MET A 179 -9.00 -1.63 32.75
C MET A 179 -9.41 -3.05 32.28
N LEU A 180 -9.24 -3.35 30.99
CA LEU A 180 -9.58 -4.67 30.41
C LEU A 180 -8.46 -5.71 30.59
N SER A 181 -7.24 -5.28 30.87
CA SER A 181 -6.07 -6.15 31.06
C SER A 181 -5.79 -6.54 32.53
N ARG A 182 -6.69 -6.25 33.48
CA ARG A 182 -6.57 -6.78 34.85
C ARG A 182 -7.11 -8.21 34.86
N PRO A 183 -6.25 -9.22 35.09
CA PRO A 183 -6.72 -10.56 35.39
C PRO A 183 -7.46 -10.51 36.73
N GLN A 184 -8.63 -11.17 36.78
CA GLN A 184 -9.29 -11.54 38.03
C GLN A 184 -8.48 -12.61 38.73
#